data_f7b350275f1fe1d2f8e83f91dac93652
#
_entry.id   f7b350275f1fe1d2f8e83f91dac93652
#
_cell.length_a   1.000
_cell.length_b   1.000
_cell.length_c   1.000
_cell.angle_alpha   90.00
_cell.angle_beta   90.00
_cell.angle_gamma   90.00
#
_symmetry.space_group_name_H-M   'P 1'
#
loop_
_entity.id
_entity.type
_entity.pdbx_description
1 polymer ?
#
loop_
_entity_poly.entity_id
_entity_poly.type
_entity_poly.pdbx_seq_one_letter_code
_entity_poly.pdbx_strand_id
1 'polypeptide(L)' 'MRNMKKLKSLPEAYAAPTKDMRFAGTFEVLVPVADRDKPQRVPLQFETLENAQSWIHSSEGEDMIADIQGERRR' A
#
# COMPACT_ATOMS: atom_id res chain seq x y z
N MET A 1 -28.89 -3.36 -0.61
CA MET A 1 -28.39 -3.37 -0.75
C MET A 1 -27.71 -3.17 -0.72
N ARG A 2 -27.53 -3.04 -0.73
CA ARG A 2 -26.93 -2.80 -0.84
C ARG A 2 -25.94 -2.51 -0.85
N ASN A 3 -25.50 -2.40 -1.00
CA ASN A 3 -24.58 -2.22 -1.07
C ASN A 3 -23.90 -1.59 -0.72
N MET A 4 -23.67 -1.33 -0.43
CA MET A 4 -23.03 -0.67 -0.14
C MET A 4 -22.09 -0.70 0.39
N LYS A 5 -21.63 -1.12 0.85
CA LYS A 5 -20.75 -1.23 1.32
C LYS A 5 -19.63 -1.18 0.81
N LYS A 6 -19.31 -1.64 0.31
CA LYS A 6 -18.29 -1.64 -0.35
C LYS A 6 -17.86 -0.35 -0.67
N LEU A 7 -18.55 0.46 -0.69
CA LEU A 7 -18.23 1.69 -1.03
C LEU A 7 -17.29 2.35 -0.18
N LYS A 8 -17.21 1.97 1.01
CA LYS A 8 -16.39 2.56 1.88
C LYS A 8 -15.08 2.01 1.96
N SER A 9 -14.83 0.87 1.42
CA SER A 9 -13.56 0.22 1.47
C SER A 9 -12.60 0.83 0.51
N LEU A 10 -11.38 1.07 0.91
CA LEU A 10 -10.35 1.49 0.01
C LEU A 10 -9.77 0.26 -0.67
N PRO A 11 -9.22 0.42 -1.86
CA PRO A 11 -8.51 -0.67 -2.48
C PRO A 11 -7.33 -1.08 -1.61
N GLU A 12 -6.89 -2.29 -1.75
CA GLU A 12 -5.79 -2.78 -0.96
C GLU A 12 -4.47 -2.24 -1.46
N ALA A 13 -3.49 -2.18 -0.57
CA ALA A 13 -2.16 -1.83 -0.96
C ALA A 13 -1.64 -2.84 -1.97
N TYR A 14 -0.76 -2.41 -2.83
CA TYR A 14 -0.24 -3.29 -3.86
C TYR A 14 1.22 -2.96 -4.16
N ALA A 15 1.92 -3.93 -4.72
CA ALA A 15 3.32 -3.77 -5.08
C ALA A 15 3.42 -3.42 -6.55
N ALA A 16 4.42 -2.61 -6.88
CA ALA A 16 4.65 -2.19 -8.25
C ALA A 16 6.12 -1.91 -8.45
N PRO A 17 6.60 -1.91 -9.68
CA PRO A 17 7.99 -1.56 -9.92
C PRO A 17 8.25 -0.11 -9.51
N THR A 18 9.39 0.10 -8.89
CA THR A 18 9.76 1.43 -8.43
C THR A 18 9.97 2.34 -9.62
N LYS A 19 9.38 3.52 -9.57
CA LYS A 19 9.46 4.43 -10.68
C LYS A 19 10.73 5.26 -10.71
N ASP A 20 11.39 5.38 -9.56
CA ASP A 20 12.58 6.18 -9.47
C ASP A 20 13.72 5.45 -10.16
N MET A 21 14.31 6.06 -11.18
CA MET A 21 15.36 5.42 -11.94
C MET A 21 16.58 5.05 -11.10
N ARG A 22 16.80 5.77 -10.02
CA ARG A 22 17.93 5.45 -9.16
C ARG A 22 17.78 4.11 -8.49
N PHE A 23 16.55 3.61 -8.42
CA PHE A 23 16.28 2.33 -7.77
C PHE A 23 15.66 1.36 -8.75
N ALA A 24 16.01 1.49 -10.01
CA ALA A 24 15.47 0.60 -11.04
C ALA A 24 15.75 -0.83 -10.63
N GLY A 25 14.80 -1.70 -10.90
CA GLY A 25 14.96 -3.11 -10.54
C GLY A 25 14.43 -3.46 -9.18
N THR A 26 13.96 -2.48 -8.41
CA THR A 26 13.34 -2.77 -7.12
C THR A 26 11.85 -2.57 -7.21
N PHE A 27 11.16 -2.85 -6.13
CA PHE A 27 9.71 -2.73 -6.08
C PHE A 27 9.29 -1.88 -4.90
N GLU A 28 8.16 -1.25 -5.01
CA GLU A 28 7.64 -0.40 -3.96
C GLU A 28 6.22 -0.82 -3.64
N VAL A 29 5.72 -0.41 -2.48
CA VAL A 29 4.35 -0.69 -2.09
C VAL A 29 3.60 0.64 -2.11
N LEU A 30 2.43 0.61 -2.72
CA LEU A 30 1.59 1.79 -2.86
C LEU A 30 0.30 1.55 -2.09
N VAL A 31 -0.10 2.55 -1.31
CA VAL A 31 -1.25 2.43 -0.42
C VAL A 31 -2.28 3.48 -0.81
N PRO A 32 -3.45 3.07 -1.29
CA PRO A 32 -4.49 4.03 -1.62
C PRO A 32 -4.96 4.77 -0.37
N VAL A 33 -5.20 6.06 -0.50
CA VAL A 33 -5.61 6.89 0.61
C VAL A 33 -6.88 7.63 0.21
N ALA A 34 -7.84 7.68 1.11
CA ALA A 34 -9.17 8.15 0.78
C ALA A 34 -9.21 9.56 0.23
N ASP A 35 -8.40 10.46 0.75
CA ASP A 35 -8.47 11.83 0.34
C ASP A 35 -7.54 12.20 -0.78
N ARG A 36 -6.90 11.24 -1.39
CA ARG A 36 -5.92 11.54 -2.41
C ARG A 36 -6.21 10.82 -3.69
N ASP A 37 -5.89 11.47 -4.79
CA ASP A 37 -6.03 10.86 -6.08
C ASP A 37 -4.96 9.82 -6.32
N LYS A 38 -3.78 10.04 -5.76
CA LYS A 38 -2.69 9.13 -5.96
C LYS A 38 -2.36 8.38 -4.70
N PRO A 39 -1.93 7.14 -4.81
CA PRO A 39 -1.59 6.37 -3.62
C PRO A 39 -0.32 6.91 -2.98
N GLN A 40 -0.19 6.65 -1.71
CA GLN A 40 0.98 7.03 -0.97
C GLN A 40 2.00 5.91 -1.04
N ARG A 41 3.26 6.24 -1.32
CA ARG A 41 4.29 5.24 -1.38
C ARG A 41 4.85 4.98 0.01
N VAL A 42 5.03 3.72 0.33
CA VAL A 42 5.67 3.32 1.57
C VAL A 42 7.17 3.60 1.43
N PRO A 43 7.84 4.15 2.45
CA PRO A 43 9.25 4.49 2.34
C PRO A 43 10.15 3.27 2.50
N LEU A 44 9.86 2.23 1.75
CA LEU A 44 10.65 1.01 1.75
C LEU A 44 10.79 0.54 0.33
N GLN A 45 11.89 -0.14 0.03
CA GLN A 45 12.07 -0.72 -1.27
C GLN A 45 12.38 -2.19 -1.11
N PHE A 46 11.91 -2.99 -2.04
CA PHE A 46 12.04 -4.42 -1.96
C PHE A 46 12.74 -4.93 -3.21
N GLU A 47 13.54 -5.94 -3.04
CA GLU A 47 14.34 -6.45 -4.15
C GLU A 47 13.52 -7.28 -5.12
N THR A 48 12.42 -7.85 -4.68
CA THR A 48 11.59 -8.66 -5.56
C THR A 48 10.14 -8.35 -5.31
N LEU A 49 9.32 -8.66 -6.27
CA LEU A 49 7.89 -8.47 -6.14
C LEU A 49 7.37 -9.34 -5.00
N GLU A 50 7.89 -10.55 -4.89
CA GLU A 50 7.50 -11.45 -3.85
C GLU A 50 7.75 -10.89 -2.48
N ASN A 51 8.91 -10.26 -2.28
CA ASN A 51 9.22 -9.67 -0.99
C ASN A 51 8.27 -8.54 -0.66
N ALA A 52 7.93 -7.73 -1.65
CA ALA A 52 7.00 -6.63 -1.43
C ALA A 52 5.63 -7.17 -1.05
N GLN A 53 5.17 -8.19 -1.72
CA GLN A 53 3.87 -8.75 -1.43
C GLN A 53 3.83 -9.44 -0.08
N SER A 54 4.92 -10.11 0.29
CA SER A 54 4.99 -10.73 1.60
C SER A 54 4.92 -9.69 2.70
N TRP A 55 5.56 -8.55 2.49
CA TRP A 55 5.54 -7.49 3.48
C TRP A 55 4.13 -6.95 3.67
N ILE A 56 3.39 -6.80 2.57
CA ILE A 56 2.03 -6.29 2.64
C ILE A 56 1.17 -7.15 3.56
N HIS A 57 1.41 -8.45 3.54
CA HIS A 57 0.62 -9.38 4.33
C HIS A 57 1.22 -9.69 5.70
N SER A 58 2.34 -9.07 6.03
CA SER A 58 2.95 -9.29 7.34
C SER A 58 2.28 -8.37 8.37
N SER A 59 2.47 -8.66 9.64
CA SER A 59 1.93 -7.81 10.69
C SER A 59 2.45 -6.41 10.58
N GLU A 60 3.73 -6.28 10.31
CA GLU A 60 4.36 -4.98 10.19
C GLU A 60 3.78 -4.21 9.02
N GLY A 61 3.59 -4.89 7.89
CA GLY A 61 3.04 -4.25 6.71
C GLY A 61 1.61 -3.82 6.94
N GLU A 62 0.82 -4.68 7.55
CA GLU A 62 -0.57 -4.35 7.80
C GLU A 62 -0.70 -3.16 8.74
N ASP A 63 0.17 -3.10 9.76
CA ASP A 63 0.15 -1.98 10.68
C ASP A 63 0.48 -0.67 9.97
N MET A 64 1.52 -0.68 9.16
CA MET A 64 1.93 0.53 8.47
C MET A 64 0.87 0.97 7.46
N ILE A 65 0.28 0.03 6.75
CA ILE A 65 -0.75 0.35 5.79
C ILE A 65 -1.95 0.97 6.49
N ALA A 66 -2.35 0.41 7.62
CA ALA A 66 -3.47 0.95 8.37
C ALA A 66 -3.18 2.37 8.85
N ASP A 67 -1.95 2.62 9.29
CA ASP A 67 -1.57 3.95 9.69
C ASP A 67 -1.67 4.93 8.54
N ILE A 68 -1.17 4.56 7.38
CA ILE A 68 -1.20 5.42 6.22
C ILE A 68 -2.63 5.71 5.79
N GLN A 69 -3.49 4.73 5.87
CA GLN A 69 -4.86 4.90 5.47
C GLN A 69 -5.70 5.58 6.55
N GLY A 70 -5.13 5.82 7.71
CA GLY A 70 -5.84 6.52 8.76
C GLY A 70 -6.80 5.65 9.53
N GLU A 71 -6.66 4.36 9.42
CA GLU A 71 -7.59 3.47 10.08
C GLU A 71 -7.31 3.28 11.54
N ARG A 72 -6.10 3.66 11.96
CA ARG A 72 -5.78 3.51 13.31
C ARG A 72 -5.93 4.74 14.11
N ARG A 73 -6.72 5.62 13.82
CA ARG A 73 -6.79 6.77 14.50
C ARG A 73 -7.30 6.64 15.81
N ARG A 74 -7.06 7.37 16.65
CA ARG A 74 -7.48 7.19 17.91
C ARG A 74 -8.11 8.30 18.42
#